data_8a1f7c7dc5988637914be1445c25f739
#
_entry.id   8a1f7c7dc5988637914be1445c25f739
#
_cell.length_a   1.000
_cell.length_b   1.000
_cell.length_c   1.000
_cell.angle_alpha   90.00
_cell.angle_beta   90.00
_cell.angle_gamma   90.00
#
_symmetry.space_group_name_H-M   'P 1'
#
loop_
_entity.id
_entity.type
_entity.pdbx_description
1 polymer ?
#
loop_
_entity_poly.entity_id
_entity_poly.type
_entity_poly.pdbx_seq_one_letter_code
_entity_poly.pdbx_strand_id
1 'polypeptide(L)'
;MKNYNKKERCEKIIQFGEGGFLRGFVDWILMEMNEKTDFDASAVVVQPIEKGMCDMLSSQNCVYTHIMRGLENGKPKTESKIIDVISRCVKPYDNYDEYMELAENKDLRFVFSNTTESGIVYDENDDLYAKPPKSFPAKLTALLYKRFELGLDGFIFMPCELIDKNGETLKKIILKIADDNKLGEDFKLWIENKNTFCNTLVDRIVTGYPKDEKIDLPYTDNMLNTSELFHLWVIEGPKDILKEIPFDKTGLNIIVTDNLEMYRTRKVRILNGAHTSMIPYAMLEGIETVKDCMENEKMSEFVKKCVFDEIIPTLDLPKEELISYAEDVFERFNNPFIKHLCASISLNSVSKFKVRVLPSILEYIKRTDKMPENLILSLYKLIEFYKTGTPTDDEEIIKFMKEKSIKEILQNVSFWDEDISFLYDEVIKYDNK
;
A
#
# COMPACT_ATOMS: atom_id res chain seq x y z
N MET A 1 19.59 6.93 21.04
CA MET A 1 19.90 7.13 19.59
C MET A 1 20.85 8.29 19.31
N LYS A 2 20.80 9.44 20.06
CA LYS A 2 21.65 10.62 19.79
C LYS A 2 23.16 10.34 19.64
N ASN A 3 23.69 9.35 20.34
CA ASN A 3 25.12 9.01 20.33
C ASN A 3 25.45 7.80 19.43
N TYR A 4 24.51 7.38 18.58
CA TYR A 4 24.77 6.32 17.61
C TYR A 4 25.77 6.79 16.58
N ASN A 5 26.79 5.98 16.30
CA ASN A 5 27.79 6.26 15.27
C ASN A 5 27.20 5.90 13.90
N LYS A 6 26.47 6.85 13.34
CA LYS A 6 25.81 6.72 12.05
C LYS A 6 26.84 6.66 10.93
N LYS A 7 26.66 5.69 10.01
CA LYS A 7 27.49 5.61 8.82
C LYS A 7 27.14 6.73 7.83
N GLU A 8 28.14 7.50 7.41
CA GLU A 8 27.95 8.45 6.32
C GLU A 8 27.88 7.69 4.99
N ARG A 9 26.89 8.05 4.17
CA ARG A 9 26.66 7.48 2.83
C ARG A 9 26.28 8.59 1.85
N CYS A 10 26.48 8.33 0.56
CA CYS A 10 26.09 9.27 -0.49
C CYS A 10 24.55 9.47 -0.51
N GLU A 11 24.12 10.73 -0.58
CA GLU A 11 22.70 11.07 -0.77
C GLU A 11 22.28 10.77 -2.21
N LYS A 12 21.62 9.63 -2.43
CA LYS A 12 21.11 9.24 -3.76
C LYS A 12 19.58 9.34 -3.87
N ILE A 13 18.90 9.53 -2.76
CA ILE A 13 17.43 9.42 -2.66
C ILE A 13 16.86 10.70 -2.04
N ILE A 14 15.81 11.23 -2.66
CA ILE A 14 14.89 12.19 -2.04
C ILE A 14 13.65 11.41 -1.61
N GLN A 15 13.27 11.50 -0.34
CA GLN A 15 12.11 10.84 0.21
C GLN A 15 11.08 11.87 0.69
N PHE A 16 9.93 11.94 0.03
CA PHE A 16 8.83 12.79 0.47
C PHE A 16 7.93 12.02 1.46
N GLY A 17 8.05 12.41 2.71
CA GLY A 17 7.34 11.81 3.84
C GLY A 17 8.28 11.13 4.84
N GLU A 18 7.97 11.32 6.11
CA GLU A 18 8.70 10.80 7.28
C GLU A 18 7.84 9.84 8.11
N GLY A 19 6.69 9.44 7.55
CA GLY A 19 5.70 8.58 8.21
C GLY A 19 6.19 7.17 8.52
N GLY A 20 5.45 6.48 9.37
CA GLY A 20 5.77 5.11 9.78
C GLY A 20 5.92 4.16 8.60
N PHE A 21 5.09 4.32 7.54
CA PHE A 21 5.17 3.44 6.38
C PHE A 21 6.53 3.51 5.67
N LEU A 22 6.97 4.68 5.23
CA LEU A 22 8.27 4.81 4.55
C LEU A 22 9.43 4.34 5.43
N ARG A 23 9.38 4.69 6.73
CA ARG A 23 10.39 4.27 7.71
C ARG A 23 10.43 2.74 7.93
N GLY A 24 9.29 2.09 7.86
CA GLY A 24 9.18 0.64 8.04
C GLY A 24 9.22 -0.15 6.74
N PHE A 25 9.30 0.51 5.59
CA PHE A 25 9.30 -0.12 4.28
C PHE A 25 10.51 0.32 3.45
N VAL A 26 10.52 1.54 2.95
CA VAL A 26 11.57 2.03 2.05
C VAL A 26 12.91 2.17 2.76
N ASP A 27 12.95 2.80 3.93
CA ASP A 27 14.20 2.98 4.68
C ASP A 27 14.76 1.64 5.16
N TRP A 28 13.90 0.71 5.56
CA TRP A 28 14.32 -0.65 5.89
C TRP A 28 14.88 -1.39 4.66
N ILE A 29 14.22 -1.30 3.50
CA ILE A 29 14.73 -1.89 2.25
C ILE A 29 16.09 -1.27 1.88
N LEU A 30 16.23 0.04 2.01
CA LEU A 30 17.50 0.72 1.75
C LEU A 30 18.60 0.25 2.70
N MET A 31 18.28 0.04 3.98
CA MET A 31 19.22 -0.52 4.96
C MET A 31 19.66 -1.94 4.57
N GLU A 32 18.72 -2.82 4.23
CA GLU A 32 19.00 -4.17 3.75
C GLU A 32 19.87 -4.16 2.48
N MET A 33 19.56 -3.26 1.54
CA MET A 33 20.29 -3.12 0.29
C MET A 33 21.73 -2.65 0.54
N ASN A 34 21.93 -1.68 1.43
CA ASN A 34 23.27 -1.21 1.80
C ASN A 34 24.12 -2.28 2.51
N GLU A 35 23.49 -3.21 3.23
CA GLU A 35 24.20 -4.32 3.88
C GLU A 35 24.54 -5.46 2.92
N LYS A 36 23.71 -5.68 1.91
CA LYS A 36 23.81 -6.84 1.00
C LYS A 36 24.47 -6.53 -0.34
N THR A 37 24.64 -5.25 -0.65
CA THR A 37 25.20 -4.77 -1.93
C THR A 37 26.11 -3.58 -1.72
N ASP A 38 26.82 -3.17 -2.78
CA ASP A 38 27.69 -1.98 -2.80
C ASP A 38 26.92 -0.69 -3.11
N PHE A 39 25.60 -0.64 -2.85
CA PHE A 39 24.78 0.52 -3.21
C PHE A 39 25.17 1.77 -2.41
N ASP A 40 25.47 1.62 -1.13
CA ASP A 40 25.99 2.63 -0.21
C ASP A 40 25.32 4.00 -0.35
N ALA A 41 24.01 4.04 -0.12
CA ALA A 41 23.17 5.20 -0.31
C ALA A 41 22.45 5.62 0.97
N SER A 42 22.15 6.92 1.05
CA SER A 42 21.25 7.50 2.06
C SER A 42 20.12 8.29 1.40
N ALA A 43 19.07 8.53 2.19
CA ALA A 43 17.92 9.32 1.80
C ALA A 43 17.93 10.68 2.53
N VAL A 44 17.66 11.75 1.77
CA VAL A 44 17.25 13.04 2.32
C VAL A 44 15.73 13.01 2.46
N VAL A 45 15.23 13.13 3.68
CA VAL A 45 13.78 13.15 3.95
C VAL A 45 13.26 14.58 3.83
N VAL A 46 12.25 14.77 2.99
CA VAL A 46 11.53 16.04 2.83
C VAL A 46 10.17 15.93 3.51
N GLN A 47 9.92 16.81 4.49
CA GLN A 47 8.61 16.93 5.14
C GLN A 47 7.65 17.69 4.22
N PRO A 48 6.64 17.03 3.61
CA PRO A 48 5.83 17.66 2.57
C PRO A 48 4.79 18.66 3.12
N ILE A 49 4.55 18.63 4.42
CA ILE A 49 3.56 19.45 5.13
C ILE A 49 4.22 20.31 6.21
N GLU A 50 3.51 21.35 6.68
CA GLU A 50 4.04 22.28 7.67
C GLU A 50 4.38 21.60 9.02
N LYS A 51 3.53 20.68 9.46
CA LYS A 51 3.70 19.97 10.74
C LYS A 51 3.91 18.48 10.48
N GLY A 52 5.04 17.96 10.91
CA GLY A 52 5.40 16.55 10.75
C GLY A 52 6.37 16.08 11.83
N MET A 53 7.13 15.04 11.54
CA MET A 53 7.99 14.38 12.52
C MET A 53 9.49 14.63 12.30
N CYS A 54 9.87 15.47 11.33
CA CYS A 54 11.27 15.74 11.03
C CYS A 54 12.08 16.27 12.21
N ASP A 55 11.50 17.14 13.05
CA ASP A 55 12.19 17.64 14.23
C ASP A 55 12.48 16.52 15.24
N MET A 56 11.52 15.62 15.44
CA MET A 56 11.70 14.45 16.32
C MET A 56 12.77 13.50 15.76
N LEU A 57 12.72 13.23 14.46
CA LEU A 57 13.68 12.38 13.77
C LEU A 57 15.10 12.97 13.83
N SER A 58 15.25 14.28 13.53
CA SER A 58 16.51 15.01 13.62
C SER A 58 17.06 15.07 15.06
N SER A 59 16.18 15.14 16.06
CA SER A 59 16.57 15.18 17.47
C SER A 59 17.33 13.93 17.94
N GLN A 60 17.21 12.83 17.20
CA GLN A 60 17.93 11.57 17.43
C GLN A 60 18.84 11.17 16.27
N ASN A 61 19.39 12.16 15.56
CA ASN A 61 20.35 11.99 14.44
C ASN A 61 19.77 11.19 13.25
N CYS A 62 18.47 11.26 13.03
CA CYS A 62 17.75 10.51 11.97
C CYS A 62 18.00 8.98 12.05
N VAL A 63 18.20 8.45 13.26
CA VAL A 63 18.41 7.03 13.53
C VAL A 63 17.28 6.51 14.41
N TYR A 64 16.71 5.36 14.08
CA TYR A 64 15.64 4.75 14.85
C TYR A 64 15.69 3.23 14.78
N THR A 65 14.98 2.59 15.71
CA THR A 65 14.82 1.15 15.74
C THR A 65 13.57 0.76 14.93
N HIS A 66 13.72 -0.22 14.06
CA HIS A 66 12.60 -0.87 13.40
C HIS A 66 12.47 -2.31 13.90
N ILE A 67 11.29 -2.67 14.42
CA ILE A 67 10.97 -3.99 14.93
C ILE A 67 9.96 -4.65 14.01
N MET A 68 10.33 -5.79 13.47
CA MET A 68 9.48 -6.62 12.62
C MET A 68 8.98 -7.82 13.41
N ARG A 69 7.66 -8.05 13.43
CA ARG A 69 7.05 -9.11 14.23
C ARG A 69 5.98 -9.86 13.45
N GLY A 70 5.97 -11.17 13.58
CA GLY A 70 4.98 -12.00 12.91
C GLY A 70 5.17 -13.47 13.18
N LEU A 71 4.68 -14.28 12.29
CA LEU A 71 4.96 -15.69 12.25
C LEU A 71 5.99 -15.96 11.13
N GLU A 72 6.80 -16.99 11.33
CA GLU A 72 7.66 -17.59 10.32
C GLU A 72 7.56 -19.11 10.49
N ASN A 73 7.00 -19.78 9.52
CA ASN A 73 6.68 -21.21 9.60
C ASN A 73 5.79 -21.55 10.82
N GLY A 74 4.77 -20.71 11.07
CA GLY A 74 3.82 -20.88 12.17
C GLY A 74 4.35 -20.55 13.57
N LYS A 75 5.60 -20.07 13.70
CA LYS A 75 6.21 -19.72 14.99
C LYS A 75 6.39 -18.21 15.14
N PRO A 76 6.09 -17.62 16.30
CA PRO A 76 6.36 -16.21 16.56
C PRO A 76 7.83 -15.86 16.34
N LYS A 77 8.08 -14.81 15.55
CA LYS A 77 9.39 -14.27 15.27
C LYS A 77 9.38 -12.76 15.49
N THR A 78 10.46 -12.26 16.09
CA THR A 78 10.71 -10.81 16.27
C THR A 78 12.13 -10.53 15.83
N GLU A 79 12.27 -9.57 14.93
CA GLU A 79 13.57 -9.05 14.49
C GLU A 79 13.63 -7.55 14.79
N SER A 80 14.80 -7.07 15.16
CA SER A 80 15.04 -5.65 15.44
C SER A 80 16.25 -5.18 14.66
N LYS A 81 16.11 -4.04 14.00
CA LYS A 81 17.19 -3.42 13.23
C LYS A 81 17.26 -1.93 13.52
N ILE A 82 18.47 -1.41 13.69
CA ILE A 82 18.70 0.03 13.73
C ILE A 82 18.75 0.54 12.29
N ILE A 83 17.94 1.53 11.98
CA ILE A 83 17.87 2.17 10.66
C ILE A 83 18.61 3.49 10.75
N ASP A 84 19.67 3.65 9.93
CA ASP A 84 20.55 4.81 9.92
C ASP A 84 20.78 5.37 8.50
N VAL A 85 19.88 5.06 7.58
CA VAL A 85 19.98 5.41 6.17
C VAL A 85 19.47 6.83 5.83
N ILE A 86 18.78 7.50 6.75
CA ILE A 86 18.34 8.86 6.55
C ILE A 86 19.51 9.82 6.86
N SER A 87 20.01 10.55 5.87
CA SER A 87 21.12 11.51 6.06
C SER A 87 20.70 12.68 6.93
N ARG A 88 19.63 13.35 6.56
CA ARG A 88 19.05 14.53 7.20
C ARG A 88 17.59 14.71 6.82
N CYS A 89 16.93 15.64 7.50
CA CYS A 89 15.58 16.09 7.17
C CYS A 89 15.62 17.51 6.60
N VAL A 90 14.78 17.77 5.61
CA VAL A 90 14.55 19.08 5.00
C VAL A 90 13.09 19.47 5.20
N LYS A 91 12.85 20.68 5.67
CA LYS A 91 11.52 21.24 5.94
C LYS A 91 11.28 22.46 5.04
N PRO A 92 10.60 22.32 3.89
CA PRO A 92 10.41 23.40 2.93
C PRO A 92 9.70 24.64 3.51
N TYR A 93 8.83 24.44 4.51
CA TYR A 93 8.13 25.53 5.18
C TYR A 93 9.02 26.34 6.14
N ASP A 94 10.10 25.76 6.65
CA ASP A 94 11.06 26.43 7.52
C ASP A 94 12.21 27.06 6.70
N ASN A 95 12.70 26.33 5.69
CA ASN A 95 13.80 26.74 4.84
C ASN A 95 13.59 26.25 3.40
N TYR A 96 12.95 27.07 2.58
CA TYR A 96 12.66 26.71 1.19
C TYR A 96 13.92 26.66 0.32
N ASP A 97 14.92 27.47 0.62
CA ASP A 97 16.16 27.51 -0.16
C ASP A 97 16.94 26.19 0.01
N GLU A 98 17.02 25.64 1.22
CA GLU A 98 17.60 24.31 1.49
C GLU A 98 16.88 23.19 0.71
N TYR A 99 15.55 23.27 0.61
CA TYR A 99 14.78 22.36 -0.22
C TYR A 99 15.17 22.47 -1.69
N MET A 100 15.29 23.68 -2.19
CA MET A 100 15.63 23.92 -3.60
C MET A 100 17.08 23.58 -3.93
N GLU A 101 18.01 23.57 -2.96
CA GLU A 101 19.40 23.09 -3.12
C GLU A 101 19.46 21.60 -3.50
N LEU A 102 18.44 20.81 -3.16
CA LEU A 102 18.37 19.40 -3.58
C LEU A 102 18.38 19.25 -5.11
N ALA A 103 17.87 20.25 -5.85
CA ALA A 103 17.91 20.24 -7.32
C ALA A 103 19.33 20.29 -7.88
N GLU A 104 20.31 20.80 -7.13
CA GLU A 104 21.71 20.99 -7.53
C GLU A 104 22.58 19.75 -7.28
N ASN A 105 22.13 18.86 -6.38
CA ASN A 105 22.89 17.67 -6.02
C ASN A 105 22.84 16.64 -7.17
N LYS A 106 24.00 16.39 -7.79
CA LYS A 106 24.15 15.50 -8.95
C LYS A 106 24.04 14.01 -8.59
N ASP A 107 24.28 13.66 -7.32
CA ASP A 107 24.24 12.28 -6.84
C ASP A 107 22.82 11.81 -6.56
N LEU A 108 21.89 12.75 -6.34
CA LEU A 108 20.46 12.43 -6.18
C LEU A 108 19.89 11.90 -7.50
N ARG A 109 19.35 10.69 -7.44
CA ARG A 109 18.85 9.96 -8.60
C ARG A 109 17.44 9.40 -8.42
N PHE A 110 17.02 9.10 -7.19
CA PHE A 110 15.76 8.44 -6.90
C PHE A 110 14.85 9.35 -6.09
N VAL A 111 13.55 9.29 -6.37
CA VAL A 111 12.50 9.96 -5.59
C VAL A 111 11.48 8.94 -5.13
N PHE A 112 11.36 8.77 -3.82
CA PHE A 112 10.32 7.99 -3.17
C PHE A 112 9.32 8.89 -2.48
N SER A 113 8.05 8.50 -2.45
CA SER A 113 7.03 9.27 -1.77
C SER A 113 5.97 8.36 -1.12
N ASN A 114 5.39 8.83 -0.04
CA ASN A 114 4.13 8.33 0.52
C ASN A 114 3.48 9.50 1.26
N THR A 115 2.78 10.33 0.51
CA THR A 115 2.12 11.56 0.97
C THR A 115 0.62 11.34 1.21
N THR A 116 0.20 10.09 1.36
CA THR A 116 -1.18 9.56 1.38
C THR A 116 -1.89 9.65 0.02
N GLU A 117 -3.08 9.04 -0.10
CA GLU A 117 -3.88 9.09 -1.34
C GLU A 117 -4.27 10.53 -1.72
N SER A 118 -4.36 11.43 -0.75
CA SER A 118 -4.66 12.85 -0.94
C SER A 118 -3.45 13.70 -1.32
N GLY A 119 -2.24 13.14 -1.33
CA GLY A 119 -1.01 13.87 -1.62
C GLY A 119 -0.72 14.01 -3.10
N ILE A 120 -1.03 13.00 -3.93
CA ILE A 120 -0.88 13.06 -5.39
C ILE A 120 -2.19 13.58 -6.01
N VAL A 121 -2.49 14.85 -5.78
CA VAL A 121 -3.69 15.51 -6.28
C VAL A 121 -3.30 16.85 -6.93
N TYR A 122 -3.93 17.17 -8.04
CA TYR A 122 -3.82 18.47 -8.67
C TYR A 122 -4.68 19.49 -7.92
N ASP A 123 -4.09 20.64 -7.56
CA ASP A 123 -4.79 21.80 -6.97
C ASP A 123 -4.65 22.99 -7.93
N GLU A 124 -5.74 23.42 -8.55
CA GLU A 124 -5.76 24.55 -9.48
C GLU A 124 -5.44 25.89 -8.84
N ASN A 125 -5.53 25.97 -7.51
CA ASN A 125 -5.28 27.19 -6.73
C ASN A 125 -3.86 27.22 -6.13
N ASP A 126 -3.03 26.23 -6.42
CA ASP A 126 -1.66 26.17 -5.90
C ASP A 126 -0.74 27.12 -6.67
N ASP A 127 -0.04 27.98 -5.97
CA ASP A 127 0.94 28.87 -6.56
C ASP A 127 2.32 28.18 -6.64
N LEU A 128 2.74 27.83 -7.85
CA LEU A 128 4.03 27.19 -8.11
C LEU A 128 5.23 28.04 -7.63
N TYR A 129 5.07 29.37 -7.57
CA TYR A 129 6.14 30.30 -7.18
C TYR A 129 6.11 30.66 -5.69
N ALA A 130 5.13 30.14 -4.95
CA ALA A 130 5.14 30.25 -3.49
C ALA A 130 6.36 29.53 -2.89
N LYS A 131 6.76 29.95 -1.69
CA LYS A 131 7.94 29.40 -0.99
C LYS A 131 7.56 28.82 0.38
N PRO A 132 7.15 27.57 0.44
CA PRO A 132 6.98 26.59 -0.65
C PRO A 132 5.61 26.69 -1.34
N PRO A 133 5.42 26.06 -2.52
CA PRO A 133 4.11 25.69 -3.05
C PRO A 133 3.36 24.79 -2.04
N LYS A 134 2.03 24.77 -2.10
CA LYS A 134 1.21 24.07 -1.08
C LYS A 134 1.20 22.56 -1.28
N SER A 135 0.92 22.08 -2.51
CA SER A 135 0.81 20.65 -2.80
C SER A 135 2.16 19.96 -2.97
N PHE A 136 2.20 18.65 -2.75
CA PHE A 136 3.39 17.85 -3.03
C PHE A 136 3.79 17.89 -4.53
N PRO A 137 2.86 17.71 -5.48
CA PRO A 137 3.22 17.77 -6.90
C PRO A 137 3.75 19.15 -7.32
N ALA A 138 3.24 20.27 -6.78
CA ALA A 138 3.75 21.59 -7.11
C ALA A 138 5.15 21.84 -6.52
N LYS A 139 5.41 21.44 -5.26
CA LYS A 139 6.75 21.44 -4.68
C LYS A 139 7.74 20.67 -5.55
N LEU A 140 7.34 19.46 -5.97
CA LEU A 140 8.16 18.61 -6.82
C LEU A 140 8.38 19.22 -8.20
N THR A 141 7.34 19.83 -8.80
CA THR A 141 7.47 20.54 -10.11
C THR A 141 8.46 21.69 -10.02
N ALA A 142 8.44 22.49 -8.95
CA ALA A 142 9.39 23.59 -8.74
C ALA A 142 10.84 23.07 -8.65
N LEU A 143 11.05 21.96 -7.90
CA LEU A 143 12.36 21.31 -7.78
C LEU A 143 12.87 20.79 -9.14
N LEU A 144 11.98 20.13 -9.89
CA LEU A 144 12.30 19.58 -11.23
C LEU A 144 12.60 20.68 -12.23
N TYR A 145 11.88 21.80 -12.18
CA TYR A 145 12.11 22.92 -13.07
C TYR A 145 13.50 23.55 -12.82
N LYS A 146 13.87 23.77 -11.56
CA LYS A 146 15.23 24.22 -11.22
C LYS A 146 16.31 23.25 -11.71
N ARG A 147 16.09 21.93 -11.53
CA ARG A 147 17.05 20.91 -12.00
C ARG A 147 17.19 20.88 -13.52
N PHE A 148 16.10 21.07 -14.24
CA PHE A 148 16.09 21.24 -15.70
C PHE A 148 16.89 22.47 -16.13
N GLU A 149 16.68 23.64 -15.50
CA GLU A 149 17.44 24.89 -15.81
C GLU A 149 18.94 24.72 -15.57
N LEU A 150 19.33 23.87 -14.63
CA LEU A 150 20.74 23.52 -14.37
C LEU A 150 21.33 22.52 -15.38
N GLY A 151 20.51 21.98 -16.29
CA GLY A 151 20.93 21.01 -17.29
C GLY A 151 21.30 19.65 -16.72
N LEU A 152 20.77 19.28 -15.54
CA LEU A 152 21.07 18.03 -14.87
C LEU A 152 20.14 16.90 -15.36
N ASP A 153 20.57 15.65 -15.16
CA ASP A 153 19.74 14.48 -15.44
C ASP A 153 18.53 14.41 -14.50
N GLY A 154 17.46 13.77 -14.97
CA GLY A 154 16.23 13.57 -14.23
C GLY A 154 16.31 12.47 -13.17
N PHE A 155 15.16 12.13 -12.60
CA PHE A 155 15.02 11.17 -11.54
C PHE A 155 14.27 9.89 -11.97
N ILE A 156 14.42 8.84 -11.16
CA ILE A 156 13.57 7.66 -11.17
C ILE A 156 12.60 7.79 -9.97
N PHE A 157 11.32 7.90 -10.29
CA PHE A 157 10.24 8.04 -9.31
C PHE A 157 9.62 6.69 -8.98
N MET A 158 9.47 6.41 -7.69
CA MET A 158 8.81 5.22 -7.16
C MET A 158 7.85 5.63 -6.04
N PRO A 159 6.70 6.24 -6.38
CA PRO A 159 5.69 6.62 -5.41
C PRO A 159 5.07 5.38 -4.75
N CYS A 160 4.83 5.44 -3.44
CA CYS A 160 4.26 4.35 -2.65
C CYS A 160 2.82 4.65 -2.17
N GLU A 161 2.18 5.68 -2.70
CA GLU A 161 0.80 6.04 -2.42
C GLU A 161 -0.15 4.95 -2.95
N LEU A 162 -1.22 4.66 -2.19
CA LEU A 162 -2.19 3.61 -2.51
C LEU A 162 -3.24 4.08 -3.54
N ILE A 163 -2.78 4.63 -4.64
CA ILE A 163 -3.63 5.02 -5.77
C ILE A 163 -3.25 4.24 -7.02
N ASP A 164 -4.23 4.11 -7.92
CA ASP A 164 -3.99 3.43 -9.18
C ASP A 164 -3.02 4.22 -10.05
N LYS A 165 -2.05 3.50 -10.67
CA LYS A 165 -1.04 4.08 -11.56
C LYS A 165 -0.40 5.34 -10.97
N ASN A 166 0.07 5.22 -9.72
CA ASN A 166 0.58 6.34 -8.93
C ASN A 166 1.69 7.12 -9.64
N GLY A 167 2.63 6.47 -10.32
CA GLY A 167 3.69 7.12 -11.09
C GLY A 167 3.17 7.88 -12.31
N GLU A 168 2.29 7.25 -13.12
CA GLU A 168 1.64 7.91 -14.25
C GLU A 168 0.78 9.10 -13.81
N THR A 169 0.06 8.96 -12.71
CA THR A 169 -0.78 10.02 -12.16
C THR A 169 0.08 11.21 -11.70
N LEU A 170 1.17 10.94 -10.99
CA LEU A 170 2.12 12.00 -10.58
C LEU A 170 2.70 12.71 -11.81
N LYS A 171 3.15 11.97 -12.84
CA LYS A 171 3.66 12.54 -14.09
C LYS A 171 2.64 13.45 -14.78
N LYS A 172 1.39 12.99 -14.91
CA LYS A 172 0.30 13.77 -15.52
C LYS A 172 0.05 15.08 -14.77
N ILE A 173 0.08 15.05 -13.44
CA ILE A 173 -0.13 16.25 -12.62
C ILE A 173 1.04 17.23 -12.81
N ILE A 174 2.29 16.75 -12.80
CA ILE A 174 3.49 17.60 -13.04
C ILE A 174 3.41 18.27 -14.41
N LEU A 175 3.09 17.53 -15.47
CA LEU A 175 2.93 18.08 -16.81
C LEU A 175 1.81 19.11 -16.90
N LYS A 176 0.70 18.87 -16.21
CA LYS A 176 -0.41 19.83 -16.11
C LYS A 176 0.01 21.12 -15.40
N ILE A 177 0.72 21.02 -14.28
CA ILE A 177 1.26 22.19 -13.57
C ILE A 177 2.24 22.96 -14.47
N ALA A 178 3.06 22.25 -15.26
CA ALA A 178 3.97 22.87 -16.21
C ALA A 178 3.24 23.66 -17.31
N ASP A 179 2.14 23.10 -17.84
CA ASP A 179 1.30 23.76 -18.85
C ASP A 179 0.63 25.03 -18.28
N ASP A 180 0.00 24.89 -17.11
CA ASP A 180 -0.74 25.99 -16.46
C ASP A 180 0.19 27.17 -16.11
N ASN A 181 1.46 26.88 -15.76
CA ASN A 181 2.49 27.86 -15.43
C ASN A 181 3.40 28.25 -16.60
N LYS A 182 3.14 27.73 -17.81
CA LYS A 182 3.87 28.04 -19.05
C LYS A 182 5.38 27.82 -18.93
N LEU A 183 5.79 26.71 -18.32
CA LEU A 183 7.22 26.39 -18.12
C LEU A 183 7.96 25.99 -19.41
N GLY A 184 7.27 25.92 -20.53
CA GLY A 184 7.84 25.66 -21.87
C GLY A 184 7.86 24.20 -22.27
N GLU A 185 7.88 23.97 -23.60
CA GLU A 185 7.86 22.62 -24.18
C GLU A 185 9.15 21.84 -23.87
N ASP A 186 10.31 22.51 -23.81
CA ASP A 186 11.59 21.86 -23.53
C ASP A 186 11.61 21.24 -22.13
N PHE A 187 10.99 21.88 -21.15
CA PHE A 187 10.83 21.29 -19.81
C PHE A 187 9.92 20.06 -19.83
N LYS A 188 8.80 20.11 -20.53
CA LYS A 188 7.90 18.96 -20.67
C LYS A 188 8.59 17.78 -21.35
N LEU A 189 9.33 18.04 -22.42
CA LEU A 189 10.14 17.02 -23.10
C LEU A 189 11.23 16.45 -22.18
N TRP A 190 11.83 17.28 -21.32
CA TRP A 190 12.79 16.81 -20.32
C TRP A 190 12.09 15.93 -19.26
N ILE A 191 10.88 16.29 -18.78
CA ILE A 191 10.09 15.44 -17.88
C ILE A 191 9.82 14.08 -18.52
N GLU A 192 9.45 14.05 -19.79
CA GLU A 192 9.09 12.82 -20.50
C GLU A 192 10.28 11.91 -20.81
N ASN A 193 11.44 12.48 -21.17
CA ASN A 193 12.56 11.74 -21.75
C ASN A 193 13.74 11.55 -20.78
N LYS A 194 13.87 12.35 -19.73
CA LYS A 194 14.97 12.29 -18.78
C LYS A 194 14.58 11.72 -17.42
N ASN A 195 13.29 11.54 -17.19
CA ASN A 195 12.75 10.99 -15.95
C ASN A 195 12.02 9.68 -16.21
N THR A 196 12.07 8.80 -15.23
CA THR A 196 11.33 7.53 -15.24
C THR A 196 10.30 7.56 -14.12
N PHE A 197 9.02 7.41 -14.46
CA PHE A 197 7.95 7.34 -13.47
C PHE A 197 7.44 5.90 -13.40
N CYS A 198 7.82 5.20 -12.34
CA CYS A 198 7.37 3.83 -12.10
C CYS A 198 6.02 3.84 -11.40
N ASN A 199 5.09 2.98 -11.82
CA ASN A 199 3.94 2.64 -11.00
C ASN A 199 4.35 1.63 -9.95
N THR A 200 3.84 1.71 -8.73
CA THR A 200 4.20 0.77 -7.69
C THR A 200 3.00 0.21 -6.93
N LEU A 201 3.17 -1.00 -6.44
CA LEU A 201 2.27 -1.65 -5.50
C LEU A 201 3.08 -2.06 -4.28
N VAL A 202 2.70 -1.54 -3.12
CA VAL A 202 3.33 -1.88 -1.84
C VAL A 202 2.39 -2.74 -1.00
N ASP A 203 2.95 -3.70 -0.27
CA ASP A 203 2.20 -4.55 0.65
C ASP A 203 3.06 -4.89 1.87
N ARG A 204 2.81 -4.19 2.95
CA ARG A 204 3.34 -4.42 4.30
C ARG A 204 2.46 -3.71 5.29
N ILE A 205 2.07 -4.38 6.38
CA ILE A 205 1.42 -3.72 7.51
C ILE A 205 2.49 -3.10 8.39
N VAL A 206 2.51 -1.76 8.45
CA VAL A 206 3.35 -0.98 9.35
C VAL A 206 2.47 -0.38 10.43
N THR A 207 2.64 -0.85 11.66
CA THR A 207 1.81 -0.43 12.81
C THR A 207 2.31 0.84 13.48
N GLY A 208 3.51 1.29 13.11
CA GLY A 208 4.09 2.53 13.60
C GLY A 208 4.65 2.41 15.02
N TYR A 209 4.58 3.50 15.80
CA TYR A 209 5.04 3.53 17.17
C TYR A 209 4.10 2.71 18.08
N PRO A 210 4.59 1.73 18.85
CA PRO A 210 3.77 0.85 19.69
C PRO A 210 3.32 1.58 20.97
N LYS A 211 2.21 2.31 20.90
CA LYS A 211 1.70 3.16 22.00
C LYS A 211 1.20 2.35 23.20
N ASP A 212 0.64 1.18 22.93
CA ASP A 212 -0.03 0.34 23.93
C ASP A 212 0.88 -0.76 24.51
N GLU A 213 2.16 -0.76 24.14
CA GLU A 213 3.12 -1.77 24.54
C GLU A 213 4.44 -1.11 24.98
N LYS A 214 4.97 -1.54 26.11
CA LYS A 214 6.31 -1.13 26.54
C LYS A 214 7.35 -2.07 25.94
N ILE A 215 8.12 -1.55 24.98
CA ILE A 215 9.28 -2.26 24.45
C ILE A 215 10.51 -1.85 25.24
N ASP A 216 11.19 -2.84 25.81
CA ASP A 216 12.39 -2.60 26.60
C ASP A 216 13.61 -2.50 25.67
N LEU A 217 14.12 -1.29 25.51
CA LEU A 217 15.34 -0.98 24.75
C LEU A 217 16.38 -0.38 25.69
N PRO A 218 17.67 -0.64 25.47
CA PRO A 218 18.75 -0.07 26.31
C PRO A 218 18.98 1.44 26.07
N TYR A 219 18.14 2.08 25.29
CA TYR A 219 18.18 3.51 24.89
C TYR A 219 16.78 4.05 24.66
N THR A 220 16.63 5.37 24.70
CA THR A 220 15.39 6.04 24.34
C THR A 220 15.30 6.19 22.81
N ASP A 221 14.18 5.76 22.24
CA ASP A 221 13.85 5.89 20.84
C ASP A 221 12.41 6.41 20.67
N ASN A 222 12.27 7.70 20.36
CA ASN A 222 10.97 8.33 20.16
C ASN A 222 10.40 8.08 18.75
N MET A 223 11.23 7.54 17.86
CA MET A 223 10.88 7.22 16.47
C MET A 223 10.83 5.71 16.22
N LEU A 224 10.82 4.90 17.29
CA LEU A 224 10.61 3.46 17.21
C LEU A 224 9.45 3.15 16.26
N ASN A 225 9.66 2.19 15.39
CA ASN A 225 8.67 1.80 14.38
C ASN A 225 8.47 0.29 14.37
N THR A 226 7.24 -0.16 14.16
CA THR A 226 6.94 -1.59 14.13
C THR A 226 6.20 -1.97 12.85
N SER A 227 6.46 -3.18 12.35
CA SER A 227 5.78 -3.74 11.19
C SER A 227 5.63 -5.26 11.30
N GLU A 228 4.90 -5.84 10.36
CA GLU A 228 4.96 -7.27 10.12
C GLU A 228 6.27 -7.69 9.45
N LEU A 229 6.55 -9.02 9.43
CA LEU A 229 7.70 -9.59 8.72
C LEU A 229 7.52 -9.53 7.20
N PHE A 230 6.30 -9.80 6.72
CA PHE A 230 5.98 -9.80 5.30
C PHE A 230 6.23 -8.42 4.67
N HIS A 231 6.73 -8.43 3.46
CA HIS A 231 6.86 -7.26 2.61
C HIS A 231 6.73 -7.68 1.14
N LEU A 232 6.17 -6.82 0.32
CA LEU A 232 6.15 -6.96 -1.12
C LEU A 232 6.19 -5.57 -1.76
N TRP A 233 7.11 -5.37 -2.69
CA TRP A 233 7.15 -4.18 -3.54
C TRP A 233 7.14 -4.59 -5.00
N VAL A 234 6.09 -4.31 -5.71
CA VAL A 234 6.02 -4.49 -7.15
C VAL A 234 6.22 -3.15 -7.84
N ILE A 235 7.15 -3.08 -8.74
CA ILE A 235 7.56 -1.86 -9.44
C ILE A 235 7.39 -2.11 -10.94
N GLU A 236 6.44 -1.39 -11.54
CA GLU A 236 6.26 -1.37 -12.99
C GLU A 236 7.13 -0.30 -13.60
N GLY A 237 8.13 -0.73 -14.34
CA GLY A 237 9.10 0.15 -14.97
C GLY A 237 10.12 -0.62 -15.82
N PRO A 238 11.03 0.10 -16.50
CA PRO A 238 12.06 -0.54 -17.30
C PRO A 238 13.00 -1.36 -16.42
N LYS A 239 13.33 -2.59 -16.83
CA LYS A 239 14.25 -3.47 -16.10
C LYS A 239 15.66 -2.86 -15.89
N ASP A 240 16.01 -1.89 -16.72
CA ASP A 240 17.31 -1.18 -16.63
C ASP A 240 17.48 -0.40 -15.32
N ILE A 241 16.41 -0.09 -14.59
CA ILE A 241 16.52 0.51 -13.25
C ILE A 241 17.35 -0.35 -12.30
N LEU A 242 17.35 -1.69 -12.47
CA LEU A 242 18.15 -2.61 -11.67
C LEU A 242 19.66 -2.43 -11.81
N LYS A 243 20.11 -1.73 -12.86
CA LYS A 243 21.53 -1.36 -13.02
C LYS A 243 21.92 -0.20 -12.09
N GLU A 244 20.93 0.65 -11.74
CA GLU A 244 21.13 1.83 -10.89
C GLU A 244 20.74 1.55 -9.42
N ILE A 245 19.72 0.69 -9.18
CA ILE A 245 19.27 0.30 -7.85
C ILE A 245 19.14 -1.24 -7.77
N PRO A 246 20.04 -1.94 -7.05
CA PRO A 246 20.23 -3.38 -7.15
C PRO A 246 19.23 -4.16 -6.28
N PHE A 247 17.94 -3.97 -6.47
CA PHE A 247 16.88 -4.68 -5.74
C PHE A 247 16.96 -6.19 -5.89
N ASP A 248 17.29 -6.67 -7.08
CA ASP A 248 17.42 -8.10 -7.43
C ASP A 248 18.52 -8.84 -6.66
N LYS A 249 19.49 -8.10 -6.10
CA LYS A 249 20.61 -8.66 -5.32
C LYS A 249 20.33 -8.72 -3.83
N THR A 250 19.21 -8.21 -3.37
CA THR A 250 18.91 -8.13 -1.93
C THR A 250 18.31 -9.41 -1.37
N GLY A 251 17.68 -10.24 -2.19
CA GLY A 251 16.86 -11.36 -1.76
C GLY A 251 15.55 -10.96 -1.08
N LEU A 252 15.17 -9.67 -1.16
CA LEU A 252 13.90 -9.17 -0.68
C LEU A 252 12.78 -9.45 -1.69
N ASN A 253 11.55 -9.46 -1.23
CA ASN A 253 10.38 -9.65 -2.08
C ASN A 253 10.04 -8.36 -2.84
N ILE A 254 10.93 -8.01 -3.80
CA ILE A 254 10.81 -6.85 -4.68
C ILE A 254 10.78 -7.36 -6.12
N ILE A 255 9.74 -7.00 -6.85
CA ILE A 255 9.51 -7.47 -8.23
C ILE A 255 9.51 -6.27 -9.16
N VAL A 256 10.43 -6.26 -10.13
CA VAL A 256 10.41 -5.29 -11.23
C VAL A 256 9.76 -5.96 -12.44
N THR A 257 8.68 -5.39 -12.94
CA THR A 257 7.81 -5.97 -13.99
C THR A 257 7.40 -4.92 -15.02
N ASP A 258 6.90 -5.37 -16.14
CA ASP A 258 6.20 -4.57 -17.16
C ASP A 258 4.67 -4.67 -17.03
N ASN A 259 4.15 -5.44 -16.06
CA ASN A 259 2.73 -5.64 -15.82
C ASN A 259 2.42 -5.74 -14.32
N LEU A 260 2.15 -4.62 -13.72
CA LEU A 260 1.78 -4.52 -12.29
C LEU A 260 0.36 -5.03 -12.03
N GLU A 261 -0.52 -4.96 -13.03
CA GLU A 261 -1.95 -5.26 -12.85
C GLU A 261 -2.19 -6.72 -12.41
N MET A 262 -1.36 -7.66 -12.88
CA MET A 262 -1.45 -9.06 -12.45
C MET A 262 -1.24 -9.21 -10.94
N TYR A 263 -0.27 -8.50 -10.38
CA TYR A 263 0.05 -8.52 -8.94
C TYR A 263 -0.99 -7.76 -8.11
N ARG A 264 -1.53 -6.67 -8.66
CA ARG A 264 -2.65 -5.95 -8.07
C ARG A 264 -3.88 -6.85 -7.98
N THR A 265 -4.24 -7.48 -9.08
CA THR A 265 -5.35 -8.43 -9.14
C THR A 265 -5.14 -9.55 -8.13
N ARG A 266 -3.95 -10.16 -8.06
CA ARG A 266 -3.59 -11.16 -7.05
C ARG A 266 -3.86 -10.67 -5.64
N LYS A 267 -3.35 -9.48 -5.28
CA LYS A 267 -3.54 -8.88 -3.95
C LYS A 267 -5.02 -8.62 -3.66
N VAL A 268 -5.74 -8.00 -4.59
CA VAL A 268 -7.15 -7.64 -4.42
C VAL A 268 -8.02 -8.89 -4.27
N ARG A 269 -7.76 -9.93 -5.07
CA ARG A 269 -8.57 -11.17 -5.02
C ARG A 269 -8.22 -12.07 -3.84
N ILE A 270 -6.94 -12.32 -3.58
CA ILE A 270 -6.52 -13.24 -2.53
C ILE A 270 -6.58 -12.55 -1.17
N LEU A 271 -5.79 -11.49 -0.91
CA LEU A 271 -5.73 -10.86 0.40
C LEU A 271 -7.05 -10.14 0.76
N ASN A 272 -7.45 -9.21 -0.10
CA ASN A 272 -8.64 -8.40 0.19
C ASN A 272 -9.93 -9.20 -0.03
N GLY A 273 -9.95 -10.14 -0.99
CA GLY A 273 -11.05 -11.06 -1.23
C GLY A 273 -11.28 -11.99 -0.05
N ALA A 274 -10.22 -12.58 0.52
CA ALA A 274 -10.33 -13.41 1.73
C ALA A 274 -10.95 -12.63 2.89
N HIS A 275 -10.47 -11.42 3.18
CA HIS A 275 -11.09 -10.56 4.19
C HIS A 275 -12.58 -10.32 3.89
N THR A 276 -12.89 -9.88 2.66
CA THR A 276 -14.25 -9.49 2.29
C THR A 276 -15.22 -10.68 2.29
N SER A 277 -14.75 -11.87 1.92
CA SER A 277 -15.55 -13.10 1.97
C SER A 277 -15.85 -13.54 3.40
N MET A 278 -14.90 -13.38 4.30
CA MET A 278 -14.94 -13.93 5.66
C MET A 278 -15.64 -13.00 6.67
N ILE A 279 -15.38 -11.69 6.60
CA ILE A 279 -15.68 -10.75 7.68
C ILE A 279 -17.19 -10.62 7.99
N PRO A 280 -18.10 -10.44 7.01
CA PRO A 280 -19.53 -10.40 7.32
C PRO A 280 -20.02 -11.66 8.05
N TYR A 281 -19.53 -12.83 7.62
CA TYR A 281 -19.85 -14.10 8.27
C TYR A 281 -19.29 -14.16 9.70
N ALA A 282 -18.03 -13.80 9.90
CA ALA A 282 -17.38 -13.78 11.21
C ALA A 282 -18.13 -12.88 12.21
N MET A 283 -18.55 -11.69 11.76
CA MET A 283 -19.30 -10.76 12.61
C MET A 283 -20.69 -11.29 13.00
N LEU A 284 -21.35 -12.03 12.12
CA LEU A 284 -22.60 -12.73 12.46
C LEU A 284 -22.39 -13.84 13.50
N GLU A 285 -21.24 -14.50 13.50
CA GLU A 285 -20.86 -15.51 14.50
C GLU A 285 -20.23 -14.89 15.78
N GLY A 286 -20.15 -13.57 15.87
CA GLY A 286 -19.60 -12.85 17.03
C GLY A 286 -18.08 -12.91 17.15
N ILE A 287 -17.35 -13.17 16.07
CA ILE A 287 -15.89 -13.21 16.03
C ILE A 287 -15.35 -11.77 15.83
N GLU A 288 -14.39 -11.36 16.68
CA GLU A 288 -13.94 -9.96 16.74
C GLU A 288 -12.72 -9.62 15.88
N THR A 289 -11.77 -10.56 15.74
CA THR A 289 -10.52 -10.31 15.03
C THR A 289 -10.27 -11.30 13.90
N VAL A 290 -9.44 -10.91 12.94
CA VAL A 290 -8.99 -11.79 11.83
C VAL A 290 -8.25 -13.01 12.39
N LYS A 291 -7.46 -12.85 13.44
CA LYS A 291 -6.77 -13.97 14.11
C LYS A 291 -7.78 -14.96 14.70
N ASP A 292 -8.81 -14.47 15.39
CA ASP A 292 -9.85 -15.34 15.96
C ASP A 292 -10.61 -16.10 14.85
N CYS A 293 -10.77 -15.49 13.66
CA CYS A 293 -11.30 -16.20 12.48
C CYS A 293 -10.43 -17.38 12.07
N MET A 294 -9.10 -17.22 12.13
CA MET A 294 -8.17 -18.30 11.77
C MET A 294 -8.08 -19.39 12.84
N GLU A 295 -8.29 -19.04 14.10
CA GLU A 295 -8.33 -19.98 15.23
C GLU A 295 -9.68 -20.74 15.29
N ASN A 296 -10.73 -20.20 14.68
CA ASN A 296 -12.02 -20.88 14.53
C ASN A 296 -11.96 -21.86 13.35
N GLU A 297 -12.07 -23.16 13.62
CA GLU A 297 -11.93 -24.22 12.62
C GLU A 297 -12.89 -24.04 11.43
N LYS A 298 -14.19 -23.78 11.71
CA LYS A 298 -15.22 -23.56 10.68
C LYS A 298 -14.91 -22.38 9.78
N MET A 299 -14.50 -21.24 10.38
CA MET A 299 -14.20 -20.02 9.63
C MET A 299 -12.90 -20.14 8.84
N SER A 300 -11.88 -20.74 9.45
CA SER A 300 -10.59 -21.00 8.78
C SER A 300 -10.76 -21.92 7.58
N GLU A 301 -11.53 -23.01 7.71
CA GLU A 301 -11.81 -23.93 6.60
C GLU A 301 -12.61 -23.21 5.49
N PHE A 302 -13.63 -22.44 5.85
CA PHE A 302 -14.44 -21.67 4.91
C PHE A 302 -13.61 -20.72 4.06
N VAL A 303 -12.81 -19.85 4.69
CA VAL A 303 -12.03 -18.84 3.93
C VAL A 303 -10.91 -19.50 3.10
N LYS A 304 -10.32 -20.59 3.57
CA LYS A 304 -9.34 -21.36 2.79
C LYS A 304 -9.98 -21.94 1.53
N LYS A 305 -11.19 -22.52 1.62
CA LYS A 305 -11.93 -23.01 0.44
C LYS A 305 -12.24 -21.86 -0.53
N CYS A 306 -12.72 -20.70 -0.03
CA CYS A 306 -12.90 -19.52 -0.89
C CYS A 306 -11.64 -19.20 -1.68
N VAL A 307 -10.47 -19.21 -1.02
CA VAL A 307 -9.23 -18.79 -1.67
C VAL A 307 -8.63 -19.86 -2.58
N PHE A 308 -8.41 -21.07 -2.05
CA PHE A 308 -7.67 -22.12 -2.80
C PHE A 308 -8.52 -22.78 -3.88
N ASP A 309 -9.81 -23.01 -3.61
CA ASP A 309 -10.66 -23.79 -4.51
C ASP A 309 -11.44 -22.91 -5.50
N GLU A 310 -11.70 -21.62 -5.15
CA GLU A 310 -12.62 -20.80 -5.92
C GLU A 310 -11.99 -19.48 -6.43
N ILE A 311 -11.09 -18.81 -5.69
CA ILE A 311 -10.44 -17.59 -6.14
C ILE A 311 -9.20 -17.89 -7.00
N ILE A 312 -8.26 -18.69 -6.50
CA ILE A 312 -7.00 -19.01 -7.23
C ILE A 312 -7.25 -19.50 -8.65
N PRO A 313 -8.24 -20.40 -8.92
CA PRO A 313 -8.52 -20.84 -10.29
C PRO A 313 -8.96 -19.74 -11.26
N THR A 314 -9.30 -18.56 -10.76
CA THR A 314 -9.75 -17.41 -11.56
C THR A 314 -8.62 -16.44 -11.95
N LEU A 315 -7.40 -16.69 -11.50
CA LEU A 315 -6.24 -15.79 -11.68
C LEU A 315 -5.26 -16.35 -12.72
N ASP A 316 -4.54 -15.46 -13.40
CA ASP A 316 -3.70 -15.80 -14.55
C ASP A 316 -2.19 -15.90 -14.23
N LEU A 317 -1.80 -15.71 -12.96
CA LEU A 317 -0.43 -15.97 -12.49
C LEU A 317 -0.17 -17.49 -12.32
N PRO A 318 1.10 -17.94 -12.32
CA PRO A 318 1.44 -19.34 -12.05
C PRO A 318 0.81 -19.82 -10.74
N LYS A 319 0.21 -21.02 -10.80
CA LYS A 319 -0.55 -21.58 -9.66
C LYS A 319 0.28 -21.67 -8.38
N GLU A 320 1.53 -22.07 -8.51
CA GLU A 320 2.47 -22.21 -7.39
C GLU A 320 2.75 -20.85 -6.73
N GLU A 321 2.87 -19.79 -7.52
CA GLU A 321 3.03 -18.41 -7.00
C GLU A 321 1.79 -17.94 -6.28
N LEU A 322 0.59 -18.25 -6.80
CA LEU A 322 -0.68 -17.89 -6.18
C LEU A 322 -0.89 -18.63 -4.86
N ILE A 323 -0.55 -19.91 -4.80
CA ILE A 323 -0.60 -20.74 -3.59
C ILE A 323 0.36 -20.18 -2.54
N SER A 324 1.61 -19.95 -2.88
CA SER A 324 2.60 -19.39 -1.96
C SER A 324 2.15 -18.05 -1.40
N TYR A 325 1.63 -17.15 -2.24
CA TYR A 325 1.09 -15.87 -1.78
C TYR A 325 -0.13 -16.03 -0.85
N ALA A 326 -0.99 -17.00 -1.12
CA ALA A 326 -2.14 -17.27 -0.25
C ALA A 326 -1.71 -17.84 1.12
N GLU A 327 -0.68 -18.69 1.15
CA GLU A 327 -0.09 -19.21 2.39
C GLU A 327 0.51 -18.06 3.22
N ASP A 328 1.24 -17.15 2.61
CA ASP A 328 1.75 -15.92 3.26
C ASP A 328 0.58 -15.09 3.84
N VAL A 329 -0.51 -14.93 3.09
CA VAL A 329 -1.70 -14.20 3.55
C VAL A 329 -2.31 -14.87 4.79
N PHE A 330 -2.44 -16.19 4.82
CA PHE A 330 -2.98 -16.90 5.99
C PHE A 330 -2.02 -16.87 7.19
N GLU A 331 -0.71 -16.89 6.95
CA GLU A 331 0.27 -16.68 8.03
C GLU A 331 0.16 -15.27 8.63
N ARG A 332 -0.02 -14.25 7.78
CA ARG A 332 -0.27 -12.85 8.21
C ARG A 332 -1.58 -12.71 8.99
N PHE A 333 -2.65 -13.42 8.62
CA PHE A 333 -3.92 -13.41 9.33
C PHE A 333 -3.80 -14.01 10.74
N ASN A 334 -2.89 -14.96 10.93
CA ASN A 334 -2.56 -15.56 12.23
C ASN A 334 -1.59 -14.73 13.07
N ASN A 335 -1.12 -13.57 12.60
CA ASN A 335 -0.10 -12.75 13.29
C ASN A 335 -0.60 -12.30 14.68
N PRO A 336 0.02 -12.77 15.78
CA PRO A 336 -0.42 -12.45 17.14
C PRO A 336 -0.09 -11.02 17.59
N PHE A 337 0.73 -10.31 16.84
CA PHE A 337 1.18 -8.94 17.16
C PHE A 337 0.30 -7.86 16.52
N ILE A 338 -0.66 -8.24 15.68
CA ILE A 338 -1.54 -7.29 14.99
C ILE A 338 -2.98 -7.59 15.40
N LYS A 339 -3.60 -6.67 16.14
CA LYS A 339 -5.03 -6.74 16.45
C LYS A 339 -5.85 -6.16 15.28
N HIS A 340 -6.14 -7.00 14.28
CA HIS A 340 -6.91 -6.59 13.10
C HIS A 340 -8.40 -6.85 13.36
N LEU A 341 -9.16 -5.79 13.71
CA LEU A 341 -10.57 -5.90 14.06
C LEU A 341 -11.45 -6.13 12.81
N CYS A 342 -12.35 -7.10 12.88
CA CYS A 342 -13.36 -7.38 11.86
C CYS A 342 -14.22 -6.14 11.56
N ALA A 343 -14.60 -5.40 12.59
CA ALA A 343 -15.39 -4.17 12.46
C ALA A 343 -14.70 -3.10 11.60
N SER A 344 -13.37 -2.95 11.70
CA SER A 344 -12.62 -1.99 10.87
C SER A 344 -12.57 -2.41 9.39
N ILE A 345 -12.58 -3.72 9.12
CA ILE A 345 -12.56 -4.26 7.76
C ILE A 345 -13.95 -4.22 7.13
N SER A 346 -15.01 -4.36 7.92
CA SER A 346 -16.41 -4.45 7.45
C SER A 346 -16.98 -3.14 6.89
N LEU A 347 -16.27 -2.02 7.03
CA LEU A 347 -16.72 -0.73 6.48
C LEU A 347 -16.94 -0.82 4.96
N ASN A 348 -18.08 -0.32 4.47
CA ASN A 348 -18.43 -0.28 3.05
C ASN A 348 -18.33 -1.66 2.37
N SER A 349 -18.91 -2.69 2.98
CA SER A 349 -18.74 -4.07 2.54
C SER A 349 -19.37 -4.37 1.17
N VAL A 350 -20.45 -3.69 0.78
CA VAL A 350 -21.08 -3.87 -0.53
C VAL A 350 -20.11 -3.48 -1.64
N SER A 351 -19.56 -2.27 -1.59
CA SER A 351 -18.61 -1.78 -2.61
C SER A 351 -17.32 -2.62 -2.64
N LYS A 352 -16.85 -3.07 -1.49
CA LYS A 352 -15.70 -3.98 -1.39
C LYS A 352 -15.99 -5.33 -2.03
N PHE A 353 -17.16 -5.90 -1.78
CA PHE A 353 -17.56 -7.19 -2.35
C PHE A 353 -17.60 -7.12 -3.88
N LYS A 354 -18.21 -6.05 -4.41
CA LYS A 354 -18.27 -5.78 -5.85
C LYS A 354 -16.90 -5.89 -6.54
N VAL A 355 -15.87 -5.26 -5.96
CA VAL A 355 -14.54 -5.18 -6.61
C VAL A 355 -13.58 -6.32 -6.23
N ARG A 356 -13.80 -6.99 -5.08
CA ARG A 356 -12.87 -7.96 -4.53
C ARG A 356 -13.29 -9.42 -4.69
N VAL A 357 -14.61 -9.69 -4.63
CA VAL A 357 -15.15 -11.06 -4.60
C VAL A 357 -16.00 -11.37 -5.82
N LEU A 358 -16.96 -10.51 -6.16
CA LEU A 358 -17.87 -10.72 -7.29
C LEU A 358 -17.16 -11.10 -8.60
N PRO A 359 -16.08 -10.41 -9.01
CA PRO A 359 -15.39 -10.80 -10.23
C PRO A 359 -14.75 -12.20 -10.17
N SER A 360 -14.43 -12.73 -8.97
CA SER A 360 -13.98 -14.13 -8.85
C SER A 360 -15.16 -15.09 -9.01
N ILE A 361 -16.35 -14.75 -8.51
CA ILE A 361 -17.58 -15.55 -8.74
C ILE A 361 -17.84 -15.67 -10.24
N LEU A 362 -17.87 -14.52 -10.94
CA LEU A 362 -18.18 -14.46 -12.37
C LEU A 362 -17.14 -15.22 -13.22
N GLU A 363 -15.87 -15.00 -12.95
CA GLU A 363 -14.79 -15.66 -13.68
C GLU A 363 -14.70 -17.17 -13.39
N TYR A 364 -15.02 -17.60 -12.14
CA TYR A 364 -15.09 -19.01 -11.80
C TYR A 364 -16.19 -19.72 -12.59
N ILE A 365 -17.40 -19.15 -12.64
CA ILE A 365 -18.50 -19.69 -13.43
C ILE A 365 -18.11 -19.78 -14.90
N LYS A 366 -17.54 -18.71 -15.46
CA LYS A 366 -17.11 -18.64 -16.86
C LYS A 366 -16.05 -19.69 -17.20
N ARG A 367 -15.08 -19.96 -16.29
CA ARG A 367 -13.98 -20.92 -16.55
C ARG A 367 -14.39 -22.39 -16.33
N THR A 368 -15.32 -22.64 -15.39
CA THR A 368 -15.59 -23.99 -14.91
C THR A 368 -16.99 -24.52 -15.24
N ASP A 369 -17.90 -23.64 -15.64
CA ASP A 369 -19.35 -23.93 -15.78
C ASP A 369 -19.98 -24.48 -14.49
N LYS A 370 -19.43 -24.07 -13.30
CA LYS A 370 -19.89 -24.47 -11.97
C LYS A 370 -20.06 -23.26 -11.07
N MET A 371 -20.90 -23.39 -10.06
CA MET A 371 -21.08 -22.36 -9.03
C MET A 371 -20.00 -22.47 -7.94
N PRO A 372 -19.36 -21.36 -7.54
CA PRO A 372 -18.42 -21.34 -6.41
C PRO A 372 -19.20 -21.28 -5.09
N GLU A 373 -19.44 -22.43 -4.49
CA GLU A 373 -20.36 -22.59 -3.34
C GLU A 373 -19.97 -21.73 -2.15
N ASN A 374 -18.68 -21.61 -1.83
CA ASN A 374 -18.21 -20.83 -0.69
C ASN A 374 -18.29 -19.32 -0.94
N LEU A 375 -17.98 -18.86 -2.16
CA LEU A 375 -18.14 -17.44 -2.50
C LEU A 375 -19.64 -17.05 -2.62
N ILE A 376 -20.52 -17.97 -3.02
CA ILE A 376 -21.97 -17.75 -2.99
C ILE A 376 -22.47 -17.70 -1.54
N LEU A 377 -21.99 -18.58 -0.66
CA LEU A 377 -22.27 -18.48 0.79
C LEU A 377 -21.77 -17.14 1.36
N SER A 378 -20.59 -16.67 0.93
CA SER A 378 -20.09 -15.35 1.31
C SER A 378 -21.04 -14.21 0.89
N LEU A 379 -21.58 -14.27 -0.33
CA LEU A 379 -22.57 -13.29 -0.81
C LEU A 379 -23.86 -13.34 0.03
N TYR A 380 -24.36 -14.53 0.35
CA TYR A 380 -25.50 -14.67 1.24
C TYR A 380 -25.21 -14.08 2.64
N LYS A 381 -24.05 -14.39 3.23
CA LYS A 381 -23.63 -13.87 4.55
C LYS A 381 -23.42 -12.36 4.55
N LEU A 382 -22.98 -11.77 3.46
CA LEU A 382 -22.96 -10.32 3.29
C LEU A 382 -24.40 -9.74 3.38
N ILE A 383 -25.34 -10.30 2.61
CA ILE A 383 -26.75 -9.85 2.62
C ILE A 383 -27.36 -10.03 4.01
N GLU A 384 -27.16 -11.18 4.63
CA GLU A 384 -27.63 -11.47 5.99
C GLU A 384 -27.08 -10.49 7.02
N PHE A 385 -25.79 -10.14 6.93
CA PHE A 385 -25.13 -9.17 7.81
C PHE A 385 -25.77 -7.78 7.72
N TYR A 386 -26.13 -7.33 6.50
CA TYR A 386 -26.85 -6.06 6.35
C TYR A 386 -28.30 -6.12 6.86
N LYS A 387 -28.94 -7.28 6.81
CA LYS A 387 -30.32 -7.45 7.30
C LYS A 387 -30.43 -7.58 8.81
N THR A 388 -29.49 -8.26 9.44
CA THR A 388 -29.59 -8.70 10.84
C THR A 388 -28.49 -8.19 11.76
N GLY A 389 -27.33 -7.80 11.18
CA GLY A 389 -26.17 -7.32 11.92
C GLY A 389 -26.13 -5.80 12.06
N THR A 390 -24.90 -5.29 12.28
CA THR A 390 -24.63 -3.86 12.48
C THR A 390 -23.64 -3.36 11.42
N PRO A 391 -24.02 -3.29 10.14
CA PRO A 391 -23.15 -2.79 9.07
C PRO A 391 -22.87 -1.30 9.25
N THR A 392 -21.68 -0.89 8.80
CA THR A 392 -21.29 0.52 8.67
C THR A 392 -21.03 0.80 7.19
N ASP A 393 -21.94 1.54 6.55
CA ASP A 393 -21.93 1.89 5.13
C ASP A 393 -22.75 3.17 4.95
N ASP A 394 -22.93 3.61 3.70
CA ASP A 394 -23.87 4.66 3.35
C ASP A 394 -25.29 4.31 3.83
N GLU A 395 -26.01 5.29 4.39
CA GLU A 395 -27.36 5.08 4.95
C GLU A 395 -28.35 4.56 3.92
N GLU A 396 -28.25 5.00 2.65
CA GLU A 396 -29.12 4.54 1.56
C GLU A 396 -28.82 3.07 1.22
N ILE A 397 -27.55 2.69 1.22
CA ILE A 397 -27.14 1.28 1.01
C ILE A 397 -27.66 0.40 2.13
N ILE A 398 -27.45 0.79 3.39
CA ILE A 398 -27.93 0.05 4.56
C ILE A 398 -29.45 -0.13 4.50
N LYS A 399 -30.18 0.94 4.24
CA LYS A 399 -31.65 0.91 4.14
C LYS A 399 -32.10 -0.04 3.02
N PHE A 400 -31.51 0.11 1.83
CA PHE A 400 -31.86 -0.74 0.67
C PHE A 400 -31.62 -2.22 0.98
N MET A 401 -30.44 -2.56 1.46
CA MET A 401 -30.07 -3.95 1.79
C MET A 401 -30.96 -4.55 2.86
N LYS A 402 -31.43 -3.75 3.82
CA LYS A 402 -32.30 -4.19 4.94
C LYS A 402 -33.74 -4.39 4.51
N GLU A 403 -34.29 -3.52 3.66
CA GLU A 403 -35.73 -3.49 3.32
C GLU A 403 -36.06 -4.36 2.11
N LYS A 404 -35.13 -4.54 1.16
CA LYS A 404 -35.37 -5.22 -0.10
C LYS A 404 -35.20 -6.74 -0.02
N SER A 405 -35.92 -7.46 -0.87
CA SER A 405 -35.74 -8.91 -1.02
C SER A 405 -34.35 -9.24 -1.58
N ILE A 406 -33.85 -10.45 -1.32
CA ILE A 406 -32.58 -10.93 -1.88
C ILE A 406 -32.56 -10.76 -3.40
N LYS A 407 -33.67 -11.06 -4.08
CA LYS A 407 -33.78 -10.92 -5.53
C LYS A 407 -33.60 -9.45 -5.98
N GLU A 408 -34.27 -8.50 -5.33
CA GLU A 408 -34.13 -7.07 -5.66
C GLU A 408 -32.72 -6.57 -5.38
N ILE A 409 -32.06 -7.08 -4.33
CA ILE A 409 -30.65 -6.75 -4.02
C ILE A 409 -29.73 -7.23 -5.14
N LEU A 410 -29.90 -8.48 -5.60
CA LEU A 410 -29.07 -9.04 -6.67
C LEU A 410 -29.32 -8.38 -8.03
N GLN A 411 -30.51 -7.80 -8.26
CA GLN A 411 -30.85 -7.03 -9.46
C GLN A 411 -30.31 -5.59 -9.47
N ASN A 412 -29.77 -5.12 -8.34
CA ASN A 412 -29.35 -3.72 -8.22
C ASN A 412 -28.02 -3.47 -8.94
N VAL A 413 -28.12 -2.98 -10.18
CA VAL A 413 -26.94 -2.67 -11.03
C VAL A 413 -26.02 -1.62 -10.38
N SER A 414 -26.52 -0.68 -9.55
CA SER A 414 -25.66 0.30 -8.88
C SER A 414 -24.74 -0.33 -7.83
N PHE A 415 -25.12 -1.48 -7.26
CA PHE A 415 -24.30 -2.20 -6.29
C PHE A 415 -23.26 -3.10 -6.94
N TRP A 416 -23.63 -3.73 -8.07
CA TRP A 416 -22.84 -4.82 -8.64
C TRP A 416 -22.26 -4.52 -10.04
N ASP A 417 -22.57 -3.35 -10.63
CA ASP A 417 -22.29 -2.92 -12.01
C ASP A 417 -23.06 -3.72 -13.08
N GLU A 418 -23.75 -4.80 -12.70
CA GLU A 418 -24.59 -5.65 -13.54
C GLU A 418 -25.72 -6.32 -12.75
N ASP A 419 -26.71 -6.89 -13.44
CA ASP A 419 -27.75 -7.71 -12.80
C ASP A 419 -27.21 -9.12 -12.55
N ILE A 420 -27.01 -9.47 -11.26
CA ILE A 420 -26.51 -10.78 -10.83
C ILE A 420 -27.63 -11.68 -10.29
N SER A 421 -28.89 -11.40 -10.61
CA SER A 421 -30.03 -12.19 -10.11
C SER A 421 -30.08 -13.63 -10.64
N PHE A 422 -29.27 -13.98 -11.63
CA PHE A 422 -29.06 -15.36 -12.03
C PHE A 422 -28.45 -16.24 -10.91
N LEU A 423 -27.82 -15.60 -9.89
CA LEU A 423 -27.30 -16.28 -8.70
C LEU A 423 -28.38 -16.55 -7.64
N TYR A 424 -29.62 -16.05 -7.84
CA TYR A 424 -30.68 -16.06 -6.81
C TYR A 424 -30.96 -17.45 -6.25
N ASP A 425 -31.17 -18.44 -7.12
CA ASP A 425 -31.51 -19.81 -6.69
C ASP A 425 -30.38 -20.46 -5.89
N GLU A 426 -29.14 -20.10 -6.14
CA GLU A 426 -27.98 -20.59 -5.38
C GLU A 426 -27.85 -19.89 -4.02
N VAL A 427 -28.07 -18.57 -3.99
CA VAL A 427 -27.98 -17.76 -2.76
C VAL A 427 -29.03 -18.16 -1.75
N ILE A 428 -30.30 -18.35 -2.19
CA ILE A 428 -31.41 -18.69 -1.27
C ILE A 428 -31.31 -20.10 -0.68
N LYS A 429 -30.45 -21.00 -1.19
CA LYS A 429 -30.19 -22.30 -0.57
C LYS A 429 -29.69 -22.18 0.88
N TYR A 430 -29.10 -21.04 1.22
CA TYR A 430 -28.57 -20.76 2.56
C TYR A 430 -29.55 -20.01 3.46
N ASP A 431 -30.67 -19.48 2.94
CA ASP A 431 -31.68 -18.74 3.69
C ASP A 431 -32.51 -19.65 4.62
N ASN A 432 -32.52 -20.95 4.34
CA ASN A 432 -33.32 -21.96 5.05
C ASN A 432 -32.46 -22.92 5.90
N LYS A 433 -31.19 -22.61 6.12
CA LYS A 433 -30.30 -23.42 6.95
C LYS A 433 -29.89 -22.66 8.21
#